data_66c50714918619e593ea5d2c853cee13
#
_entry.id   66c50714918619e593ea5d2c853cee13
#
_cell.length_a   1.000
_cell.length_b   1.000
_cell.length_c   1.000
_cell.angle_alpha   90.00
_cell.angle_beta   90.00
_cell.angle_gamma   90.00
#
_symmetry.space_group_name_H-M   'P 1'
#
loop_
_entity.id
_entity.type
_entity.pdbx_description
1 polymer ?
#
loop_
_entity_poly.entity_id
_entity_poly.type
_entity_poly.pdbx_seq_one_letter_code
_entity_poly.pdbx_strand_id
1 'polypeptide(L)'
;MQGHITKRGTNSYTVIINLGRDPLTGKRRQLWRSIKGTKKDAEALRIQLLHQRDSGVDAPPGKLTVTQYLERWLMDYAAPNVAPKTYRTCIDTVRRHLIPAFGSLPLSKLRPQHIQAHYAQSLREGRLDGKGGLSPRSVQRQHQVLHVALRHAVQWQILPLNPADAVQPPRGPSAEIRPLGLDEIQRLLTAADDTPYGTLVHLALMTGLRQGEILGLRWADTDLDAGAIHVQQVCQWLPRQGFTFRSPKTPKSRRSVALSPDTVDRLRGHRQRQLEARVALGPDYAAHDLVLATPLGTPIDPSNLRRAWKAILRTAGIGHLRFHDLRHAHASLMLQQGTHPKVVSERLGHSGVGITLNLYSHVVPGLQEQAAAGLDRLVGRASG
;
A
#
# COMPACT_ATOMS: atom_id res chain seq x y z
N MET A 1 29.42 -36.89 12.38
CA MET A 1 30.52 -37.36 11.48
C MET A 1 30.73 -36.29 10.42
N GLN A 2 31.96 -35.80 10.32
CA GLN A 2 32.38 -34.81 9.31
C GLN A 2 32.46 -35.48 7.94
N GLY A 3 32.16 -34.74 6.85
CA GLY A 3 32.27 -35.25 5.49
C GLY A 3 33.72 -35.69 5.15
N HIS A 4 33.88 -36.55 4.15
CA HIS A 4 35.19 -37.02 3.70
C HIS A 4 35.47 -36.65 2.23
N ILE A 5 36.77 -36.66 1.88
CA ILE A 5 37.26 -36.35 0.56
C ILE A 5 37.89 -37.62 -0.03
N THR A 6 37.48 -37.98 -1.23
CA THR A 6 38.04 -39.13 -1.99
C THR A 6 38.75 -38.63 -3.23
N LYS A 7 40.02 -39.02 -3.46
CA LYS A 7 40.75 -38.72 -4.69
C LYS A 7 40.27 -39.65 -5.81
N ARG A 8 39.91 -39.09 -6.98
CA ARG A 8 39.40 -39.82 -8.15
C ARG A 8 40.36 -39.82 -9.34
N GLY A 9 41.42 -38.98 -9.31
CA GLY A 9 42.40 -38.85 -10.36
C GLY A 9 43.53 -37.89 -9.98
N THR A 10 44.43 -37.56 -10.89
CA THR A 10 45.63 -36.75 -10.64
C THR A 10 45.27 -35.36 -10.09
N ASN A 11 44.19 -34.73 -10.53
CA ASN A 11 43.70 -33.42 -10.05
C ASN A 11 42.17 -33.43 -9.88
N SER A 12 41.60 -34.55 -9.42
CA SER A 12 40.15 -34.67 -9.25
C SER A 12 39.83 -35.29 -7.89
N TYR A 13 38.96 -34.63 -7.15
CA TYR A 13 38.52 -35.05 -5.82
C TYR A 13 37.00 -35.04 -5.76
N THR A 14 36.43 -35.96 -4.98
CA THR A 14 35.00 -35.97 -4.62
C THR A 14 34.84 -35.74 -3.14
N VAL A 15 34.07 -34.72 -2.78
CA VAL A 15 33.67 -34.39 -1.41
C VAL A 15 32.34 -35.03 -1.15
N ILE A 16 32.23 -35.76 -0.05
CA ILE A 16 30.98 -36.45 0.36
C ILE A 16 30.59 -35.93 1.74
N ILE A 17 29.39 -35.34 1.83
CA ILE A 17 28.82 -34.82 3.08
C ILE A 17 27.60 -35.66 3.44
N ASN A 18 27.51 -36.08 4.71
CA ASN A 18 26.35 -36.79 5.22
C ASN A 18 25.31 -35.77 5.68
N LEU A 19 24.10 -35.81 5.08
CA LEU A 19 22.97 -34.92 5.38
C LEU A 19 21.99 -35.54 6.41
N GLY A 20 22.34 -36.67 7.03
CA GLY A 20 21.46 -37.37 7.95
C GLY A 20 20.58 -38.42 7.27
N ARG A 21 19.43 -38.73 7.89
CA ARG A 21 18.41 -39.63 7.34
C ARG A 21 17.21 -38.82 6.90
N ASP A 22 16.58 -39.22 5.82
CA ASP A 22 15.32 -38.66 5.36
C ASP A 22 14.23 -38.96 6.39
N PRO A 23 13.51 -37.96 6.94
CA PRO A 23 12.53 -38.16 7.99
C PRO A 23 11.30 -38.97 7.54
N LEU A 24 11.01 -38.99 6.22
CA LEU A 24 9.87 -39.74 5.67
C LEU A 24 10.21 -41.17 5.27
N THR A 25 11.44 -41.40 4.76
CA THR A 25 11.83 -42.69 4.18
C THR A 25 12.87 -43.44 5.04
N GLY A 26 13.48 -42.83 6.07
CA GLY A 26 14.53 -43.40 6.91
C GLY A 26 15.88 -43.64 6.19
N LYS A 27 15.97 -43.38 4.88
CA LYS A 27 17.19 -43.65 4.09
C LYS A 27 18.26 -42.57 4.32
N ARG A 28 19.54 -42.98 4.27
CA ARG A 28 20.67 -42.06 4.39
C ARG A 28 20.70 -41.11 3.22
N ARG A 29 20.80 -39.80 3.50
CA ARG A 29 21.01 -38.76 2.48
C ARG A 29 22.46 -38.32 2.50
N GLN A 30 23.10 -38.32 1.31
CA GLN A 30 24.49 -37.89 1.14
C GLN A 30 24.57 -36.91 -0.04
N LEU A 31 25.35 -35.84 0.14
CA LEU A 31 25.69 -34.90 -0.91
C LEU A 31 27.07 -35.21 -1.46
N TRP A 32 27.13 -35.45 -2.77
CA TRP A 32 28.35 -35.74 -3.51
C TRP A 32 28.71 -34.57 -4.40
N ARG A 33 29.95 -34.05 -4.31
CA ARG A 33 30.44 -32.98 -5.19
C ARG A 33 31.85 -33.31 -5.66
N SER A 34 32.06 -33.29 -6.96
CA SER A 34 33.37 -33.45 -7.58
C SER A 34 33.97 -32.08 -7.89
N ILE A 35 35.28 -31.94 -7.65
CA ILE A 35 36.04 -30.74 -7.93
C ILE A 35 37.34 -31.15 -8.68
N LYS A 36 37.68 -30.39 -9.72
CA LYS A 36 39.02 -30.43 -10.34
C LYS A 36 39.91 -29.38 -9.70
N GLY A 37 41.03 -29.77 -9.16
CA GLY A 37 41.92 -28.88 -8.46
C GLY A 37 42.86 -29.62 -7.46
N THR A 38 43.39 -28.90 -6.50
CA THR A 38 44.27 -29.42 -5.46
C THR A 38 43.48 -30.02 -4.30
N LYS A 39 44.17 -30.76 -3.41
CA LYS A 39 43.59 -31.25 -2.15
C LYS A 39 43.07 -30.06 -1.28
N LYS A 40 43.79 -28.93 -1.33
CA LYS A 40 43.37 -27.70 -0.60
C LYS A 40 42.02 -27.15 -1.12
N ASP A 41 41.80 -27.20 -2.43
CA ASP A 41 40.51 -26.79 -3.01
C ASP A 41 39.38 -27.73 -2.60
N ALA A 42 39.65 -29.03 -2.51
CA ALA A 42 38.67 -30.00 -2.03
C ALA A 42 38.36 -29.83 -0.54
N GLU A 43 39.32 -29.43 0.29
CA GLU A 43 39.12 -29.11 1.70
C GLU A 43 38.31 -27.81 1.87
N ALA A 44 38.60 -26.78 1.09
CA ALA A 44 37.81 -25.54 1.08
C ALA A 44 36.34 -25.82 0.69
N LEU A 45 36.13 -26.64 -0.34
CA LEU A 45 34.78 -27.08 -0.74
C LEU A 45 34.10 -27.90 0.37
N ARG A 46 34.80 -28.77 1.08
CA ARG A 46 34.26 -29.52 2.20
C ARG A 46 33.79 -28.62 3.33
N ILE A 47 34.60 -27.63 3.73
CA ILE A 47 34.26 -26.65 4.76
C ILE A 47 33.02 -25.87 4.34
N GLN A 48 32.96 -25.41 3.11
CA GLN A 48 31.79 -24.70 2.56
C GLN A 48 30.51 -25.56 2.60
N LEU A 49 30.60 -26.82 2.21
CA LEU A 49 29.45 -27.72 2.21
C LEU A 49 29.01 -28.12 3.61
N LEU A 50 29.93 -28.25 4.57
CA LEU A 50 29.59 -28.45 5.98
C LEU A 50 28.89 -27.26 6.58
N HIS A 51 29.41 -26.05 6.31
CA HIS A 51 28.74 -24.82 6.75
C HIS A 51 27.31 -24.67 6.15
N GLN A 52 27.12 -25.05 4.89
CA GLN A 52 25.79 -25.07 4.25
C GLN A 52 24.86 -26.10 4.92
N ARG A 53 25.34 -27.32 5.24
CA ARG A 53 24.58 -28.33 5.96
C ARG A 53 24.16 -27.85 7.36
N ASP A 54 25.10 -27.29 8.10
CA ASP A 54 24.88 -26.84 9.49
C ASP A 54 23.97 -25.62 9.56
N SER A 55 23.90 -24.85 8.45
CA SER A 55 22.93 -23.76 8.25
C SER A 55 21.54 -24.23 7.82
N GLY A 56 21.28 -25.53 7.72
CA GLY A 56 19.96 -26.08 7.38
C GLY A 56 19.51 -25.93 5.92
N VAL A 57 20.43 -25.54 5.00
CA VAL A 57 20.14 -25.33 3.59
C VAL A 57 20.07 -26.67 2.84
N ASP A 58 18.90 -27.29 2.82
CA ASP A 58 18.68 -28.66 2.30
C ASP A 58 18.48 -28.75 0.76
N ALA A 59 18.53 -27.64 0.03
CA ALA A 59 18.45 -27.64 -1.42
C ALA A 59 19.83 -27.37 -2.05
N PRO A 60 20.20 -28.06 -3.15
CA PRO A 60 21.39 -27.68 -3.90
C PRO A 60 21.21 -26.23 -4.42
N PRO A 61 22.06 -25.27 -4.02
CA PRO A 61 21.84 -23.84 -4.30
C PRO A 61 21.90 -23.45 -5.79
N GLY A 62 21.94 -24.41 -6.70
CA GLY A 62 22.16 -24.18 -8.11
C GLY A 62 20.98 -24.31 -9.05
N LYS A 63 19.80 -24.78 -8.61
CA LYS A 63 18.69 -25.08 -9.50
C LYS A 63 17.45 -24.21 -9.35
N LEU A 64 17.21 -23.57 -8.18
CA LEU A 64 16.03 -22.75 -7.96
C LEU A 64 16.16 -21.41 -8.73
N THR A 65 15.28 -21.17 -9.70
CA THR A 65 15.27 -19.90 -10.43
C THR A 65 14.52 -18.82 -9.65
N VAL A 66 14.74 -17.55 -9.99
CA VAL A 66 14.01 -16.41 -9.43
C VAL A 66 12.52 -16.55 -9.69
N THR A 67 12.10 -17.02 -10.89
CA THR A 67 10.68 -17.31 -11.19
C THR A 67 10.09 -18.30 -10.20
N GLN A 68 10.72 -19.45 -10.04
CA GLN A 68 10.21 -20.52 -9.16
C GLN A 68 10.11 -20.06 -7.71
N TYR A 69 11.11 -19.29 -7.25
CA TYR A 69 11.10 -18.72 -5.91
C TYR A 69 9.97 -17.70 -5.71
N LEU A 70 9.85 -16.72 -6.60
CA LEU A 70 8.87 -15.64 -6.46
C LEU A 70 7.43 -16.16 -6.58
N GLU A 71 7.15 -17.10 -7.48
CA GLU A 71 5.82 -17.73 -7.57
C GLU A 71 5.48 -18.52 -6.30
N ARG A 72 6.43 -19.28 -5.76
CA ARG A 72 6.27 -19.97 -4.48
C ARG A 72 6.04 -18.97 -3.34
N TRP A 73 6.82 -17.89 -3.26
CA TRP A 73 6.65 -16.84 -2.26
C TRP A 73 5.26 -16.17 -2.33
N LEU A 74 4.73 -15.96 -3.55
CA LEU A 74 3.38 -15.44 -3.73
C LEU A 74 2.32 -16.39 -3.15
N MET A 75 2.46 -17.70 -3.34
CA MET A 75 1.50 -18.69 -2.86
C MET A 75 1.64 -18.96 -1.36
N ASP A 76 2.85 -19.23 -0.90
CA ASP A 76 3.08 -19.74 0.46
C ASP A 76 3.06 -18.61 1.50
N TYR A 77 3.49 -17.41 1.12
CA TYR A 77 3.55 -16.28 2.06
C TYR A 77 2.56 -15.15 1.73
N ALA A 78 2.61 -14.62 0.50
CA ALA A 78 1.87 -13.40 0.22
C ALA A 78 0.35 -13.64 0.24
N ALA A 79 -0.15 -14.74 -0.32
CA ALA A 79 -1.58 -15.04 -0.37
C ALA A 79 -2.22 -15.10 1.03
N PRO A 80 -1.69 -15.86 2.02
CA PRO A 80 -2.30 -15.95 3.34
C PRO A 80 -2.03 -14.74 4.25
N ASN A 81 -0.93 -13.98 4.05
CA ASN A 81 -0.46 -13.01 5.04
C ASN A 81 -0.71 -11.55 4.69
N VAL A 82 -1.05 -11.22 3.44
CA VAL A 82 -1.27 -9.82 3.06
C VAL A 82 -2.71 -9.56 2.62
N ALA A 83 -3.16 -8.30 2.77
CA ALA A 83 -4.49 -7.91 2.32
C ALA A 83 -4.64 -8.15 0.79
N PRO A 84 -5.84 -8.53 0.29
CA PRO A 84 -6.06 -8.88 -1.11
C PRO A 84 -5.60 -7.85 -2.12
N LYS A 85 -5.79 -6.56 -1.86
CA LYS A 85 -5.27 -5.49 -2.72
C LYS A 85 -3.74 -5.45 -2.75
N THR A 86 -3.09 -5.72 -1.60
CA THR A 86 -1.62 -5.82 -1.51
C THR A 86 -1.13 -7.06 -2.25
N TYR A 87 -1.80 -8.20 -2.06
CA TYR A 87 -1.50 -9.44 -2.77
C TYR A 87 -1.58 -9.25 -4.28
N ARG A 88 -2.64 -8.60 -4.77
CA ARG A 88 -2.75 -8.26 -6.18
C ARG A 88 -1.59 -7.39 -6.67
N THR A 89 -1.19 -6.40 -5.88
CA THR A 89 -0.02 -5.56 -6.21
C THR A 89 1.27 -6.39 -6.27
N CYS A 90 1.44 -7.36 -5.35
CA CYS A 90 2.58 -8.28 -5.40
C CYS A 90 2.57 -9.12 -6.66
N ILE A 91 1.43 -9.74 -7.01
CA ILE A 91 1.28 -10.52 -8.26
C ILE A 91 1.64 -9.69 -9.49
N ASP A 92 1.03 -8.50 -9.63
CA ASP A 92 1.26 -7.63 -10.78
C ASP A 92 2.74 -7.20 -10.86
N THR A 93 3.36 -6.86 -9.73
CA THR A 93 4.78 -6.50 -9.66
C THR A 93 5.68 -7.67 -10.03
N VAL A 94 5.46 -8.83 -9.42
CA VAL A 94 6.27 -10.03 -9.66
C VAL A 94 6.16 -10.48 -11.12
N ARG A 95 4.93 -10.69 -11.62
CA ARG A 95 4.73 -11.31 -12.94
C ARG A 95 4.97 -10.37 -14.10
N ARG A 96 4.71 -9.06 -13.94
CA ARG A 96 4.85 -8.10 -15.04
C ARG A 96 6.21 -7.41 -15.10
N HIS A 97 6.96 -7.39 -14.01
CA HIS A 97 8.23 -6.66 -13.95
C HIS A 97 9.41 -7.52 -13.48
N LEU A 98 9.28 -8.26 -12.34
CA LEU A 98 10.43 -8.95 -11.76
C LEU A 98 10.76 -10.25 -12.48
N ILE A 99 9.77 -11.07 -12.82
CA ILE A 99 9.97 -12.31 -13.57
C ILE A 99 10.53 -12.04 -14.97
N PRO A 100 10.03 -11.09 -15.77
CA PRO A 100 10.63 -10.75 -17.05
C PRO A 100 12.09 -10.28 -16.95
N ALA A 101 12.46 -9.62 -15.86
CA ALA A 101 13.82 -9.10 -15.67
C ALA A 101 14.81 -10.14 -15.15
N PHE A 102 14.42 -11.01 -14.23
CA PHE A 102 15.33 -11.88 -13.49
C PHE A 102 14.94 -13.36 -13.53
N GLY A 103 13.78 -13.70 -14.03
CA GLY A 103 13.13 -14.98 -13.81
C GLY A 103 13.96 -16.20 -14.19
N SER A 104 14.75 -16.11 -15.27
CA SER A 104 15.62 -17.20 -15.76
C SER A 104 16.89 -17.38 -14.93
N LEU A 105 17.28 -16.37 -14.12
CA LEU A 105 18.48 -16.43 -13.31
C LEU A 105 18.30 -17.44 -12.17
N PRO A 106 19.32 -18.25 -11.84
CA PRO A 106 19.37 -18.95 -10.56
C PRO A 106 19.30 -17.94 -9.42
N LEU A 107 18.48 -18.17 -8.41
CA LEU A 107 18.28 -17.24 -7.29
C LEU A 107 19.61 -16.92 -6.57
N SER A 108 20.49 -17.92 -6.44
CA SER A 108 21.83 -17.78 -5.86
C SER A 108 22.80 -16.91 -6.69
N LYS A 109 22.46 -16.64 -7.95
CA LYS A 109 23.25 -15.79 -8.85
C LYS A 109 22.67 -14.38 -9.00
N LEU A 110 21.54 -14.07 -8.38
CA LEU A 110 20.99 -12.72 -8.37
C LEU A 110 21.92 -11.79 -7.57
N ARG A 111 22.41 -10.74 -8.21
CA ARG A 111 23.36 -9.77 -7.64
C ARG A 111 22.77 -8.36 -7.58
N PRO A 112 23.26 -7.48 -6.70
CA PRO A 112 22.81 -6.09 -6.61
C PRO A 112 22.87 -5.36 -7.96
N GLN A 113 23.89 -5.60 -8.76
CA GLN A 113 24.06 -4.99 -10.10
C GLN A 113 22.91 -5.33 -11.05
N HIS A 114 22.35 -6.55 -11.01
CA HIS A 114 21.20 -6.93 -11.84
C HIS A 114 19.97 -6.11 -11.44
N ILE A 115 19.74 -5.93 -10.13
CA ILE A 115 18.63 -5.18 -9.58
C ILE A 115 18.77 -3.70 -9.94
N GLN A 116 19.97 -3.12 -9.80
CA GLN A 116 20.24 -1.73 -10.15
C GLN A 116 20.05 -1.46 -11.65
N ALA A 117 20.54 -2.37 -12.51
CA ALA A 117 20.35 -2.26 -13.97
C ALA A 117 18.85 -2.29 -14.35
N HIS A 118 18.07 -3.18 -13.73
CA HIS A 118 16.61 -3.24 -13.93
C HIS A 118 15.92 -1.93 -13.53
N TYR A 119 16.31 -1.29 -12.42
CA TYR A 119 15.70 -0.01 -12.03
C TYR A 119 16.02 1.08 -13.04
N ALA A 120 17.26 1.16 -13.53
CA ALA A 120 17.64 2.11 -14.56
C ALA A 120 16.85 1.88 -15.87
N GLN A 121 16.70 0.62 -16.28
CA GLN A 121 15.89 0.27 -17.45
C GLN A 121 14.41 0.58 -17.23
N SER A 122 13.85 0.24 -16.06
CA SER A 122 12.45 0.53 -15.72
C SER A 122 12.12 2.01 -15.77
N LEU A 123 13.05 2.89 -15.37
CA LEU A 123 12.88 4.34 -15.47
C LEU A 123 12.90 4.84 -16.90
N ARG A 124 13.59 4.18 -17.82
CA ARG A 124 13.65 4.58 -19.24
C ARG A 124 12.51 4.01 -20.07
N GLU A 125 12.21 2.71 -19.87
CA GLU A 125 11.37 1.92 -20.80
C GLU A 125 10.37 0.99 -20.09
N GLY A 126 10.20 1.12 -18.78
CA GLY A 126 9.50 0.13 -17.96
C GLY A 126 7.97 0.11 -18.09
N ARG A 127 7.36 0.98 -18.90
CA ARG A 127 5.91 0.97 -19.11
C ARG A 127 5.50 -0.15 -20.06
N LEU A 128 4.48 -0.91 -19.64
CA LEU A 128 3.97 -2.05 -20.41
C LEU A 128 3.23 -1.65 -21.69
N ASP A 129 2.84 -0.38 -21.82
CA ASP A 129 2.22 0.17 -23.02
C ASP A 129 3.25 0.71 -24.04
N GLY A 130 4.54 0.52 -23.78
CA GLY A 130 5.64 0.98 -24.62
C GLY A 130 5.84 2.52 -24.66
N LYS A 131 5.11 3.28 -23.84
CA LYS A 131 5.14 4.76 -23.85
C LYS A 131 6.14 5.35 -22.86
N GLY A 132 7.35 4.76 -22.78
CA GLY A 132 8.44 5.27 -21.97
C GLY A 132 8.62 4.60 -20.61
N GLY A 133 9.21 5.30 -19.65
CA GLY A 133 9.61 4.79 -18.36
C GLY A 133 8.53 4.78 -17.27
N LEU A 134 8.80 4.04 -16.21
CA LEU A 134 8.00 4.07 -14.99
C LEU A 134 8.39 5.26 -14.12
N SER A 135 7.44 5.72 -13.30
CA SER A 135 7.74 6.71 -12.27
C SER A 135 8.68 6.13 -11.21
N PRO A 136 9.52 6.97 -10.56
CA PRO A 136 10.36 6.55 -9.44
C PRO A 136 9.58 5.80 -8.35
N ARG A 137 8.35 6.25 -8.04
CA ARG A 137 7.46 5.60 -7.08
C ARG A 137 7.05 4.18 -7.50
N SER A 138 6.87 3.93 -8.80
CA SER A 138 6.58 2.60 -9.32
C SER A 138 7.78 1.66 -9.16
N VAL A 139 8.99 2.17 -9.44
CA VAL A 139 10.23 1.40 -9.24
C VAL A 139 10.51 1.16 -7.74
N GLN A 140 10.24 2.13 -6.86
CA GLN A 140 10.29 1.93 -5.40
C GLN A 140 9.35 0.79 -4.96
N ARG A 141 8.17 0.69 -5.54
CA ARG A 141 7.24 -0.41 -5.25
C ARG A 141 7.79 -1.76 -5.69
N GLN A 142 8.44 -1.83 -6.87
CA GLN A 142 9.13 -3.05 -7.31
C GLN A 142 10.22 -3.44 -6.32
N HIS A 143 11.03 -2.46 -5.88
CA HIS A 143 12.04 -2.68 -4.85
C HIS A 143 11.43 -3.24 -3.56
N GLN A 144 10.36 -2.63 -3.04
CA GLN A 144 9.72 -3.08 -1.80
C GLN A 144 9.24 -4.52 -1.88
N VAL A 145 8.60 -4.92 -2.99
CA VAL A 145 8.13 -6.30 -3.19
C VAL A 145 9.30 -7.27 -3.29
N LEU A 146 10.31 -6.95 -4.11
CA LEU A 146 11.51 -7.77 -4.28
C LEU A 146 12.29 -7.91 -2.96
N HIS A 147 12.53 -6.80 -2.28
CA HIS A 147 13.24 -6.76 -1.01
C HIS A 147 12.57 -7.63 0.07
N VAL A 148 11.24 -7.54 0.20
CA VAL A 148 10.48 -8.36 1.15
C VAL A 148 10.55 -9.83 0.77
N ALA A 149 10.39 -10.16 -0.50
CA ALA A 149 10.50 -11.55 -0.97
C ALA A 149 11.91 -12.12 -0.69
N LEU A 150 12.96 -11.39 -1.03
CA LEU A 150 14.34 -11.83 -0.81
C LEU A 150 14.71 -11.88 0.68
N ARG A 151 14.16 -11.00 1.53
CA ARG A 151 14.30 -11.09 2.98
C ARG A 151 13.73 -12.42 3.52
N HIS A 152 12.57 -12.87 3.00
CA HIS A 152 12.04 -14.18 3.34
C HIS A 152 12.92 -15.31 2.80
N ALA A 153 13.58 -15.15 1.64
CA ALA A 153 14.57 -16.12 1.17
C ALA A 153 15.72 -16.30 2.17
N VAL A 154 16.16 -15.21 2.79
CA VAL A 154 17.20 -15.27 3.85
C VAL A 154 16.63 -15.91 5.13
N GLN A 155 15.45 -15.52 5.58
CA GLN A 155 14.79 -16.10 6.75
C GLN A 155 14.52 -17.60 6.59
N TRP A 156 14.19 -18.03 5.39
CA TRP A 156 13.98 -19.45 5.03
C TRP A 156 15.29 -20.17 4.69
N GLN A 157 16.44 -19.53 4.90
CA GLN A 157 17.78 -20.09 4.67
C GLN A 157 18.04 -20.54 3.21
N ILE A 158 17.28 -19.98 2.25
CA ILE A 158 17.48 -20.21 0.81
C ILE A 158 18.63 -19.35 0.27
N LEU A 159 18.79 -18.14 0.81
CA LEU A 159 19.87 -17.21 0.49
C LEU A 159 20.67 -16.86 1.76
N PRO A 160 22.00 -16.68 1.66
CA PRO A 160 22.80 -16.23 2.79
C PRO A 160 22.62 -14.74 3.11
N LEU A 161 22.35 -13.92 2.09
CA LEU A 161 22.19 -12.45 2.18
C LEU A 161 21.15 -11.99 1.18
N ASN A 162 20.49 -10.87 1.51
CA ASN A 162 19.54 -10.25 0.59
C ASN A 162 20.27 -9.28 -0.38
N PRO A 163 20.38 -9.59 -1.67
CA PRO A 163 21.07 -8.70 -2.62
C PRO A 163 20.36 -7.35 -2.82
N ALA A 164 19.10 -7.20 -2.43
CA ALA A 164 18.39 -5.93 -2.52
C ALA A 164 18.77 -4.94 -1.40
N ASP A 165 19.42 -5.38 -0.32
CA ASP A 165 19.88 -4.49 0.76
C ASP A 165 20.99 -3.53 0.28
N ALA A 166 21.80 -3.97 -0.69
CA ALA A 166 22.88 -3.17 -1.27
C ALA A 166 22.42 -2.26 -2.42
N VAL A 167 21.11 -2.16 -2.69
CA VAL A 167 20.57 -1.37 -3.81
C VAL A 167 19.68 -0.26 -3.28
N GLN A 168 19.91 0.96 -3.78
CA GLN A 168 19.03 2.10 -3.45
C GLN A 168 18.00 2.30 -4.56
N PRO A 169 16.71 2.23 -4.25
CA PRO A 169 15.66 2.56 -5.21
C PRO A 169 15.71 4.06 -5.57
N PRO A 170 15.27 4.44 -6.79
CA PRO A 170 15.29 5.84 -7.21
C PRO A 170 14.42 6.69 -6.30
N ARG A 171 14.92 7.88 -5.94
CA ARG A 171 14.13 8.89 -5.22
C ARG A 171 13.37 9.73 -6.24
N GLY A 172 12.08 9.86 -6.06
CA GLY A 172 11.27 10.79 -6.84
C GLY A 172 11.01 12.08 -6.06
N PRO A 173 10.64 13.17 -6.74
CA PRO A 173 10.19 14.35 -6.05
C PRO A 173 8.98 13.99 -5.14
N SER A 174 8.98 14.56 -3.95
CA SER A 174 7.78 14.53 -3.10
C SER A 174 6.71 15.37 -3.81
N ALA A 175 5.56 14.77 -4.06
CA ALA A 175 4.45 15.56 -4.59
C ALA A 175 4.04 16.58 -3.50
N GLU A 176 4.27 17.85 -3.75
CA GLU A 176 3.72 18.90 -2.91
C GLU A 176 2.20 18.84 -2.96
N ILE A 177 1.59 18.89 -1.78
CA ILE A 177 0.14 18.96 -1.64
C ILE A 177 -0.24 20.41 -1.84
N ARG A 178 -0.80 20.72 -3.02
CA ARG A 178 -1.36 22.04 -3.26
C ARG A 178 -2.65 22.19 -2.45
N PRO A 179 -2.74 23.12 -1.49
CA PRO A 179 -3.98 23.39 -0.79
C PRO A 179 -5.00 24.00 -1.78
N LEU A 180 -6.27 23.62 -1.64
CA LEU A 180 -7.35 24.27 -2.36
C LEU A 180 -7.70 25.61 -1.67
N GLY A 181 -7.86 26.66 -2.45
CA GLY A 181 -8.41 27.93 -1.97
C GLY A 181 -9.92 27.83 -1.71
N LEU A 182 -10.45 28.73 -0.87
CA LEU A 182 -11.89 28.73 -0.54
C LEU A 182 -12.77 28.89 -1.78
N ASP A 183 -12.38 29.75 -2.73
CA ASP A 183 -13.11 29.94 -3.98
C ASP A 183 -13.12 28.68 -4.86
N GLU A 184 -11.99 27.95 -4.90
CA GLU A 184 -11.91 26.68 -5.62
C GLU A 184 -12.84 25.64 -4.97
N ILE A 185 -12.91 25.62 -3.64
CA ILE A 185 -13.80 24.73 -2.87
C ILE A 185 -15.26 25.04 -3.17
N GLN A 186 -15.64 26.30 -3.20
CA GLN A 186 -17.01 26.73 -3.51
C GLN A 186 -17.41 26.31 -4.93
N ARG A 187 -16.56 26.62 -5.93
CA ARG A 187 -16.80 26.19 -7.31
C ARG A 187 -16.88 24.66 -7.44
N LEU A 188 -16.05 23.93 -6.70
CA LEU A 188 -16.05 22.47 -6.69
C LEU A 188 -17.35 21.91 -6.14
N LEU A 189 -17.84 22.45 -5.02
CA LEU A 189 -19.10 22.02 -4.40
C LEU A 189 -20.29 22.33 -5.29
N THR A 190 -20.36 23.53 -5.87
CA THR A 190 -21.40 23.92 -6.84
C THR A 190 -21.40 22.96 -8.03
N ALA A 191 -20.24 22.74 -8.67
CA ALA A 191 -20.15 21.83 -9.81
C ALA A 191 -20.48 20.35 -9.45
N ALA A 192 -20.26 19.95 -8.19
CA ALA A 192 -20.60 18.63 -7.73
C ALA A 192 -22.10 18.48 -7.48
N ASP A 193 -22.76 19.53 -6.99
CA ASP A 193 -24.20 19.52 -6.65
C ASP A 193 -25.10 19.35 -7.89
N ASP A 194 -24.64 19.76 -9.05
CA ASP A 194 -25.28 19.50 -10.33
C ASP A 194 -25.15 18.03 -10.80
N THR A 195 -24.58 17.16 -9.98
CA THR A 195 -24.36 15.75 -10.29
C THR A 195 -24.91 14.82 -9.20
N PRO A 196 -25.15 13.54 -9.49
CA PRO A 196 -25.51 12.54 -8.46
C PRO A 196 -24.46 12.37 -7.35
N TYR A 197 -23.27 12.95 -7.50
CA TYR A 197 -22.14 12.83 -6.59
C TYR A 197 -21.99 14.00 -5.61
N GLY A 198 -22.88 15.00 -5.64
CA GLY A 198 -22.80 16.19 -4.78
C GLY A 198 -22.68 15.86 -3.29
N THR A 199 -23.57 15.04 -2.77
CA THR A 199 -23.51 14.59 -1.36
C THR A 199 -22.21 13.83 -1.05
N LEU A 200 -21.70 13.03 -1.98
CA LEU A 200 -20.45 12.28 -1.82
C LEU A 200 -19.23 13.21 -1.73
N VAL A 201 -19.16 14.22 -2.62
CA VAL A 201 -18.07 15.21 -2.64
C VAL A 201 -18.11 16.08 -1.39
N HIS A 202 -19.30 16.56 -1.02
CA HIS A 202 -19.51 17.33 0.21
C HIS A 202 -19.04 16.54 1.44
N LEU A 203 -19.50 15.30 1.59
CA LEU A 203 -19.13 14.45 2.73
C LEU A 203 -17.61 14.18 2.76
N ALA A 204 -16.98 13.94 1.59
CA ALA A 204 -15.54 13.74 1.50
C ALA A 204 -14.74 14.95 2.00
N LEU A 205 -15.19 16.16 1.62
CA LEU A 205 -14.56 17.41 2.05
C LEU A 205 -14.81 17.69 3.52
N MET A 206 -16.05 17.57 4.00
CA MET A 206 -16.46 17.99 5.36
C MET A 206 -16.04 17.00 6.44
N THR A 207 -15.73 15.76 6.09
CA THR A 207 -15.34 14.73 7.08
C THR A 207 -13.89 14.25 6.94
N GLY A 208 -13.26 14.46 5.79
CA GLY A 208 -11.94 13.93 5.49
C GLY A 208 -11.85 12.40 5.44
N LEU A 209 -12.96 11.69 5.30
CA LEU A 209 -13.00 10.24 5.20
C LEU A 209 -12.23 9.75 3.96
N ARG A 210 -11.64 8.55 4.06
CA ARG A 210 -11.01 7.91 2.89
C ARG A 210 -12.09 7.44 1.91
N GLN A 211 -11.78 7.43 0.61
CA GLN A 211 -12.74 6.99 -0.42
C GLN A 211 -13.43 5.65 -0.07
N GLY A 212 -12.68 4.65 0.39
CA GLY A 212 -13.25 3.37 0.76
C GLY A 212 -14.13 3.42 2.02
N GLU A 213 -13.86 4.34 2.96
CA GLU A 213 -14.68 4.59 4.14
C GLU A 213 -16.02 5.24 3.73
N ILE A 214 -15.96 6.24 2.86
CA ILE A 214 -17.15 6.93 2.33
C ILE A 214 -18.05 5.96 1.54
N LEU A 215 -17.46 5.20 0.62
CA LEU A 215 -18.21 4.25 -0.21
C LEU A 215 -18.73 3.03 0.58
N GLY A 216 -18.19 2.79 1.77
CA GLY A 216 -18.63 1.73 2.66
C GLY A 216 -19.49 2.23 3.83
N LEU A 217 -19.81 3.53 3.92
CA LEU A 217 -20.59 4.09 5.00
C LEU A 217 -22.03 3.59 4.96
N ARG A 218 -22.55 3.13 6.10
CA ARG A 218 -23.91 2.64 6.24
C ARG A 218 -24.79 3.62 7.00
N TRP A 219 -26.09 3.56 6.77
CA TRP A 219 -27.06 4.31 7.58
C TRP A 219 -27.06 3.84 9.04
N ALA A 220 -26.88 2.54 9.29
CA ALA A 220 -26.72 2.00 10.64
C ALA A 220 -25.52 2.55 11.42
N ASP A 221 -24.49 3.06 10.71
CA ASP A 221 -23.29 3.68 11.30
C ASP A 221 -23.37 5.22 11.29
N THR A 222 -24.52 5.81 10.95
CA THR A 222 -24.71 7.25 10.80
C THR A 222 -25.85 7.71 11.74
N ASP A 223 -25.45 8.39 12.81
CA ASP A 223 -26.40 8.99 13.75
C ASP A 223 -26.62 10.46 13.37
N LEU A 224 -27.76 10.74 12.73
CA LEU A 224 -28.12 12.09 12.28
C LEU A 224 -28.65 12.96 13.42
N ASP A 225 -29.08 12.38 14.52
CA ASP A 225 -29.59 13.12 15.67
C ASP A 225 -28.44 13.55 16.59
N ALA A 226 -27.48 12.67 16.83
CA ALA A 226 -26.22 13.02 17.49
C ALA A 226 -25.25 13.78 16.55
N GLY A 227 -25.52 13.87 15.26
CA GLY A 227 -24.64 14.51 14.28
C GLY A 227 -23.29 13.80 14.16
N ALA A 228 -23.26 12.48 14.04
CA ALA A 228 -22.02 11.70 14.05
C ALA A 228 -22.03 10.54 13.03
N ILE A 229 -20.84 10.24 12.52
CA ILE A 229 -20.59 9.06 11.69
C ILE A 229 -19.59 8.15 12.42
N HIS A 230 -19.88 6.86 12.45
CA HIS A 230 -18.98 5.83 12.98
C HIS A 230 -18.33 5.04 11.84
N VAL A 231 -17.02 5.16 11.67
CA VAL A 231 -16.28 4.43 10.62
C VAL A 231 -16.07 2.99 11.06
N GLN A 232 -16.92 2.06 10.60
CA GLN A 232 -16.88 0.64 11.00
C GLN A 232 -16.46 -0.28 9.86
N GLN A 233 -16.63 0.15 8.60
CA GLN A 233 -16.24 -0.64 7.45
C GLN A 233 -15.69 0.20 6.30
N VAL A 234 -15.08 -0.48 5.35
CA VAL A 234 -14.56 0.08 4.10
C VAL A 234 -15.06 -0.76 2.93
N CYS A 235 -15.51 -0.10 1.87
CA CYS A 235 -15.82 -0.74 0.60
C CYS A 235 -14.57 -0.80 -0.27
N GLN A 236 -14.28 -1.99 -0.81
CA GLN A 236 -13.18 -2.22 -1.78
C GLN A 236 -13.74 -2.94 -2.99
N TRP A 237 -13.31 -2.52 -4.16
CA TRP A 237 -13.57 -3.25 -5.39
C TRP A 237 -12.34 -4.09 -5.76
N LEU A 238 -12.56 -5.39 -5.96
CA LEU A 238 -11.52 -6.34 -6.37
C LEU A 238 -11.90 -6.95 -7.72
N PRO A 239 -10.99 -6.93 -8.72
CA PRO A 239 -11.24 -7.58 -10.00
C PRO A 239 -11.65 -9.04 -9.81
N ARG A 240 -12.68 -9.49 -10.51
CA ARG A 240 -13.29 -10.84 -10.46
C ARG A 240 -14.05 -11.19 -9.17
N GLN A 241 -13.93 -10.39 -8.10
CA GLN A 241 -14.66 -10.61 -6.84
C GLN A 241 -15.75 -9.55 -6.62
N GLY A 242 -15.71 -8.44 -7.37
CA GLY A 242 -16.63 -7.33 -7.19
C GLY A 242 -16.38 -6.50 -5.94
N PHE A 243 -17.44 -6.00 -5.35
CA PHE A 243 -17.40 -5.23 -4.11
C PHE A 243 -17.21 -6.15 -2.90
N THR A 244 -16.34 -5.73 -1.98
CA THR A 244 -16.12 -6.39 -0.70
C THR A 244 -16.14 -5.36 0.42
N PHE A 245 -16.83 -5.69 1.52
CA PHE A 245 -16.86 -4.88 2.72
C PHE A 245 -15.98 -5.50 3.78
N ARG A 246 -15.15 -4.68 4.42
CA ARG A 246 -14.20 -5.14 5.43
C ARG A 246 -14.09 -4.14 6.57
N SER A 247 -13.75 -4.62 7.74
CA SER A 247 -13.35 -3.74 8.84
C SER A 247 -12.13 -2.89 8.46
N PRO A 248 -12.02 -1.66 8.98
CA PRO A 248 -10.85 -0.83 8.79
C PRO A 248 -9.55 -1.55 9.19
N LYS A 249 -8.45 -1.25 8.50
CA LYS A 249 -7.18 -1.97 8.60
C LYS A 249 -6.52 -1.91 9.99
N THR A 250 -6.79 -0.86 10.76
CA THR A 250 -6.20 -0.66 12.10
C THR A 250 -7.30 -0.26 13.09
N PRO A 251 -7.14 -0.58 14.40
CA PRO A 251 -8.08 -0.13 15.43
C PRO A 251 -8.30 1.39 15.42
N LYS A 252 -7.25 2.18 15.22
CA LYS A 252 -7.33 3.66 15.12
C LYS A 252 -8.13 4.16 13.91
N SER A 253 -8.37 3.32 12.92
CA SER A 253 -9.22 3.67 11.78
C SER A 253 -10.71 3.58 12.12
N ARG A 254 -11.08 2.83 13.17
CA ARG A 254 -12.42 2.90 13.77
C ARG A 254 -12.49 4.16 14.61
N ARG A 255 -13.34 5.07 14.23
CA ARG A 255 -13.47 6.37 14.88
C ARG A 255 -14.86 6.95 14.65
N SER A 256 -15.24 7.86 15.51
CA SER A 256 -16.39 8.74 15.32
C SER A 256 -15.94 10.05 14.69
N VAL A 257 -16.74 10.59 13.78
CA VAL A 257 -16.51 11.87 13.11
C VAL A 257 -17.77 12.71 13.28
N ALA A 258 -17.67 13.81 14.02
CA ALA A 258 -18.76 14.76 14.19
C ALA A 258 -19.10 15.45 12.86
N LEU A 259 -20.38 15.68 12.62
CA LEU A 259 -20.92 16.38 11.45
C LEU A 259 -21.34 17.80 11.80
N SER A 260 -21.20 18.73 10.86
CA SER A 260 -21.83 20.04 10.98
C SER A 260 -23.34 19.93 10.74
N PRO A 261 -24.16 20.87 11.27
CA PRO A 261 -25.61 20.92 11.02
C PRO A 261 -25.94 20.87 9.52
N ASP A 262 -25.25 21.64 8.70
CA ASP A 262 -25.42 21.63 7.24
C ASP A 262 -25.18 20.24 6.61
N THR A 263 -24.15 19.51 7.08
CA THR A 263 -23.89 18.14 6.61
C THR A 263 -24.98 17.17 7.04
N VAL A 264 -25.54 17.35 8.26
CA VAL A 264 -26.66 16.54 8.75
C VAL A 264 -27.91 16.78 7.89
N ASP A 265 -28.26 18.03 7.63
CA ASP A 265 -29.44 18.37 6.82
C ASP A 265 -29.30 17.87 5.38
N ARG A 266 -28.11 17.99 4.80
CA ARG A 266 -27.81 17.42 3.49
C ARG A 266 -27.98 15.89 3.47
N LEU A 267 -27.54 15.20 4.51
CA LEU A 267 -27.70 13.75 4.64
C LEU A 267 -29.16 13.35 4.87
N ARG A 268 -29.93 14.11 5.62
CA ARG A 268 -31.39 13.90 5.79
C ARG A 268 -32.09 13.99 4.44
N GLY A 269 -31.85 15.04 3.68
CA GLY A 269 -32.41 15.20 2.33
C GLY A 269 -31.94 14.10 1.36
N HIS A 270 -30.70 13.68 1.47
CA HIS A 270 -30.18 12.55 0.68
C HIS A 270 -30.88 11.23 1.03
N ARG A 271 -31.07 10.95 2.31
CA ARG A 271 -31.78 9.75 2.80
C ARG A 271 -33.21 9.71 2.28
N GLN A 272 -33.93 10.85 2.30
CA GLN A 272 -35.27 10.94 1.79
C GLN A 272 -35.35 10.56 0.30
N ARG A 273 -34.50 11.16 -0.55
CA ARG A 273 -34.46 10.82 -1.98
C ARG A 273 -34.09 9.35 -2.24
N GLN A 274 -33.23 8.79 -1.42
CA GLN A 274 -32.82 7.38 -1.52
C GLN A 274 -33.99 6.44 -1.12
N LEU A 275 -34.75 6.80 -0.10
CA LEU A 275 -35.94 6.05 0.30
C LEU A 275 -37.00 6.09 -0.80
N GLU A 276 -37.26 7.24 -1.43
CA GLU A 276 -38.18 7.38 -2.57
C GLU A 276 -37.74 6.48 -3.74
N ALA A 277 -36.46 6.49 -4.10
CA ALA A 277 -35.91 5.61 -5.13
C ALA A 277 -36.10 4.12 -4.77
N ARG A 278 -35.88 3.78 -3.49
CA ARG A 278 -36.08 2.41 -2.99
C ARG A 278 -37.54 1.97 -3.10
N VAL A 279 -38.46 2.83 -2.75
CA VAL A 279 -39.91 2.54 -2.88
C VAL A 279 -40.28 2.37 -4.35
N ALA A 280 -39.82 3.25 -5.23
CA ALA A 280 -40.13 3.20 -6.66
C ALA A 280 -39.57 1.91 -7.35
N LEU A 281 -38.40 1.41 -6.93
CA LEU A 281 -37.78 0.21 -7.49
C LEU A 281 -38.26 -1.10 -6.81
N GLY A 282 -38.79 -1.00 -5.58
CA GLY A 282 -39.27 -2.17 -4.86
C GLY A 282 -38.18 -3.27 -4.69
N PRO A 283 -38.51 -4.52 -5.08
CA PRO A 283 -37.57 -5.65 -4.92
C PRO A 283 -36.24 -5.52 -5.71
N ASP A 284 -36.21 -4.71 -6.76
CA ASP A 284 -35.02 -4.53 -7.59
C ASP A 284 -33.98 -3.62 -6.94
N TYR A 285 -34.32 -2.95 -5.83
CA TYR A 285 -33.37 -2.15 -5.07
C TYR A 285 -32.46 -3.02 -4.19
N ALA A 286 -31.16 -2.94 -4.40
CA ALA A 286 -30.16 -3.69 -3.62
C ALA A 286 -30.03 -3.13 -2.20
N ALA A 287 -30.41 -3.90 -1.18
CA ALA A 287 -30.45 -3.48 0.23
C ALA A 287 -29.08 -3.63 0.92
N HIS A 288 -28.10 -2.83 0.55
CA HIS A 288 -26.78 -2.82 1.18
C HIS A 288 -26.64 -1.85 2.37
N ASP A 289 -27.70 -1.16 2.75
CA ASP A 289 -27.72 -0.14 3.81
C ASP A 289 -26.69 1.00 3.62
N LEU A 290 -26.23 1.25 2.38
CA LEU A 290 -25.22 2.25 2.11
C LEU A 290 -25.79 3.65 2.11
N VAL A 291 -25.10 4.59 2.75
CA VAL A 291 -25.40 6.03 2.67
C VAL A 291 -25.25 6.51 1.24
N LEU A 292 -24.17 6.11 0.56
CA LEU A 292 -23.88 6.50 -0.82
C LEU A 292 -23.91 5.26 -1.72
N ALA A 293 -25.01 5.14 -2.45
CA ALA A 293 -25.27 4.05 -3.37
C ALA A 293 -25.60 4.58 -4.77
N THR A 294 -25.61 3.69 -5.75
CA THR A 294 -26.22 3.98 -7.06
C THR A 294 -27.73 4.09 -6.93
N PRO A 295 -28.46 4.59 -7.95
CA PRO A 295 -29.92 4.58 -7.93
C PRO A 295 -30.54 3.19 -7.70
N LEU A 296 -29.83 2.12 -8.04
CA LEU A 296 -30.22 0.72 -7.81
C LEU A 296 -29.84 0.20 -6.41
N GLY A 297 -29.33 1.03 -5.51
CA GLY A 297 -28.89 0.62 -4.17
C GLY A 297 -27.55 -0.10 -4.12
N THR A 298 -26.88 -0.33 -5.26
CA THR A 298 -25.59 -1.01 -5.32
C THR A 298 -24.43 -0.08 -4.95
N PRO A 299 -23.27 -0.63 -4.51
CA PRO A 299 -22.07 0.18 -4.27
C PRO A 299 -21.61 0.94 -5.52
N ILE A 300 -21.12 2.15 -5.33
CA ILE A 300 -20.59 2.99 -6.41
C ILE A 300 -19.24 2.44 -6.89
N ASP A 301 -19.10 2.16 -8.19
CA ASP A 301 -17.84 1.72 -8.79
C ASP A 301 -16.81 2.85 -8.75
N PRO A 302 -15.58 2.58 -8.21
CA PRO A 302 -14.51 3.58 -8.15
C PRO A 302 -14.09 4.14 -9.52
N SER A 303 -14.30 3.41 -10.61
CA SER A 303 -14.01 3.90 -11.96
C SER A 303 -15.07 4.89 -12.45
N ASN A 304 -16.33 4.68 -12.11
CA ASN A 304 -17.42 5.62 -12.39
C ASN A 304 -17.23 6.92 -11.58
N LEU A 305 -16.91 6.79 -10.29
CA LEU A 305 -16.58 7.94 -9.45
C LEU A 305 -15.38 8.72 -10.04
N ARG A 306 -14.35 8.03 -10.49
CA ARG A 306 -13.16 8.70 -11.10
C ARG A 306 -13.52 9.44 -12.39
N ARG A 307 -14.42 8.89 -13.20
CA ARG A 307 -14.89 9.54 -14.43
C ARG A 307 -15.72 10.79 -14.11
N ALA A 308 -16.67 10.66 -13.19
CA ALA A 308 -17.48 11.78 -12.70
C ALA A 308 -16.62 12.87 -12.05
N TRP A 309 -15.66 12.48 -11.23
CA TRP A 309 -14.71 13.40 -10.60
C TRP A 309 -13.96 14.26 -11.61
N LYS A 310 -13.46 13.65 -12.70
CA LYS A 310 -12.80 14.41 -13.78
C LYS A 310 -13.76 15.39 -14.47
N ALA A 311 -15.03 15.04 -14.64
CA ALA A 311 -16.03 15.94 -15.20
C ALA A 311 -16.32 17.12 -14.26
N ILE A 312 -16.52 16.84 -12.96
CA ILE A 312 -16.74 17.84 -11.91
C ILE A 312 -15.57 18.84 -11.88
N LEU A 313 -14.33 18.37 -11.85
CA LEU A 313 -13.15 19.24 -11.87
C LEU A 313 -13.09 20.14 -13.10
N ARG A 314 -13.45 19.61 -14.27
CA ARG A 314 -13.50 20.39 -15.51
C ARG A 314 -14.56 21.49 -15.44
N THR A 315 -15.77 21.18 -14.95
CA THR A 315 -16.85 22.16 -14.75
C THR A 315 -16.45 23.23 -13.75
N ALA A 316 -15.78 22.84 -12.64
CA ALA A 316 -15.31 23.77 -11.62
C ALA A 316 -14.10 24.64 -12.08
N GLY A 317 -13.52 24.38 -13.25
CA GLY A 317 -12.30 25.07 -13.70
C GLY A 317 -11.09 24.77 -12.84
N ILE A 318 -11.03 23.56 -12.24
CA ILE A 318 -9.93 23.11 -11.37
C ILE A 318 -9.04 22.12 -12.15
N GLY A 319 -7.74 22.33 -12.08
CA GLY A 319 -6.77 21.44 -12.68
C GLY A 319 -6.77 20.04 -12.07
N HIS A 320 -5.72 19.27 -12.36
CA HIS A 320 -5.63 17.89 -11.87
C HIS A 320 -5.62 17.82 -10.33
N LEU A 321 -6.68 17.25 -9.76
CA LEU A 321 -6.85 16.97 -8.35
C LEU A 321 -7.35 15.54 -8.19
N ARG A 322 -6.75 14.75 -7.30
CA ARG A 322 -7.23 13.39 -6.98
C ARG A 322 -8.39 13.49 -6.01
N PHE A 323 -9.36 12.60 -6.09
CA PHE A 323 -10.46 12.56 -5.12
C PHE A 323 -9.95 12.48 -3.67
N HIS A 324 -8.84 11.77 -3.42
CA HIS A 324 -8.25 11.67 -2.08
C HIS A 324 -7.68 13.01 -1.57
N ASP A 325 -7.41 13.96 -2.45
CA ASP A 325 -6.87 15.27 -2.07
C ASP A 325 -7.92 16.14 -1.36
N LEU A 326 -9.23 15.81 -1.45
CA LEU A 326 -10.28 16.40 -0.60
C LEU A 326 -10.01 16.18 0.89
N ARG A 327 -9.48 15.02 1.25
CA ARG A 327 -9.06 14.74 2.62
C ARG A 327 -7.87 15.61 3.05
N HIS A 328 -6.97 15.91 2.12
CA HIS A 328 -5.88 16.86 2.37
C HIS A 328 -6.42 18.29 2.52
N ALA A 329 -7.37 18.69 1.68
CA ALA A 329 -8.04 19.98 1.79
C ALA A 329 -8.75 20.12 3.14
N HIS A 330 -9.52 19.11 3.57
CA HIS A 330 -10.15 19.08 4.90
C HIS A 330 -9.15 19.31 6.03
N ALA A 331 -8.03 18.57 6.02
CA ALA A 331 -7.01 18.71 7.05
C ALA A 331 -6.37 20.11 7.06
N SER A 332 -6.06 20.65 5.87
CA SER A 332 -5.49 21.99 5.72
C SER A 332 -6.44 23.06 6.24
N LEU A 333 -7.74 22.98 5.90
CA LEU A 333 -8.74 23.92 6.39
C LEU A 333 -8.90 23.89 7.91
N MET A 334 -8.94 22.70 8.51
CA MET A 334 -9.03 22.58 9.97
C MET A 334 -7.81 23.18 10.67
N LEU A 335 -6.60 22.95 10.15
CA LEU A 335 -5.37 23.51 10.71
C LEU A 335 -5.32 25.04 10.53
N GLN A 336 -5.76 25.57 9.39
CA GLN A 336 -5.87 27.01 9.13
C GLN A 336 -6.85 27.70 10.09
N GLN A 337 -7.92 26.98 10.51
CA GLN A 337 -8.86 27.46 11.53
C GLN A 337 -8.30 27.36 12.97
N GLY A 338 -7.04 26.96 13.17
CA GLY A 338 -6.43 26.81 14.48
C GLY A 338 -6.79 25.50 15.20
N THR A 339 -7.44 24.53 14.53
CA THR A 339 -7.74 23.23 15.16
C THR A 339 -6.44 22.51 15.50
N HIS A 340 -6.35 22.05 16.75
CA HIS A 340 -5.14 21.38 17.24
C HIS A 340 -4.81 20.14 16.39
N PRO A 341 -3.54 19.94 15.95
CA PRO A 341 -3.15 18.83 15.06
C PRO A 341 -3.52 17.43 15.55
N LYS A 342 -3.60 17.24 16.86
CA LYS A 342 -4.05 15.99 17.48
C LYS A 342 -5.50 15.69 17.13
N VAL A 343 -6.39 16.68 17.20
CA VAL A 343 -7.82 16.54 16.84
C VAL A 343 -7.95 16.22 15.36
N VAL A 344 -7.22 16.92 14.49
CA VAL A 344 -7.20 16.65 13.04
C VAL A 344 -6.71 15.21 12.78
N SER A 345 -5.65 14.79 13.45
CA SER A 345 -5.10 13.43 13.32
C SER A 345 -6.10 12.34 13.72
N GLU A 346 -6.80 12.54 14.82
CA GLU A 346 -7.83 11.60 15.31
C GLU A 346 -9.04 11.54 14.37
N ARG A 347 -9.55 12.71 13.96
CA ARG A 347 -10.66 12.84 13.01
C ARG A 347 -10.35 12.13 11.69
N LEU A 348 -9.12 12.27 11.20
CA LEU A 348 -8.65 11.58 10.00
C LEU A 348 -8.34 10.09 10.22
N GLY A 349 -8.10 9.65 11.45
CA GLY A 349 -7.65 8.29 11.75
C GLY A 349 -6.24 8.02 11.20
N HIS A 350 -5.30 8.96 11.45
CA HIS A 350 -3.89 8.74 11.21
C HIS A 350 -3.29 7.86 12.31
N SER A 351 -2.31 7.04 11.96
CA SER A 351 -1.64 6.16 12.93
C SER A 351 -0.84 6.94 13.99
N GLY A 352 -0.47 8.18 13.69
CA GLY A 352 0.20 9.10 14.61
C GLY A 352 0.11 10.56 14.14
N VAL A 353 0.21 11.50 15.10
CA VAL A 353 0.15 12.95 14.85
C VAL A 353 1.27 13.42 13.91
N GLY A 354 2.44 12.75 13.94
CA GLY A 354 3.56 13.07 13.05
C GLY A 354 3.18 13.03 11.55
N ILE A 355 2.24 12.18 11.17
CA ILE A 355 1.74 12.16 9.77
C ILE A 355 1.05 13.48 9.44
N THR A 356 0.19 13.97 10.34
CA THR A 356 -0.51 15.25 10.16
C THR A 356 0.48 16.41 10.13
N LEU A 357 1.40 16.47 11.07
CA LEU A 357 2.42 17.51 11.12
C LEU A 357 3.32 17.51 9.89
N ASN A 358 3.85 16.36 9.46
CA ASN A 358 4.74 16.26 8.30
C ASN A 358 4.06 16.62 6.98
N LEU A 359 2.75 16.33 6.87
CA LEU A 359 2.01 16.64 5.63
C LEU A 359 1.55 18.10 5.56
N TYR A 360 1.35 18.78 6.70
CA TYR A 360 0.65 20.06 6.73
C TYR A 360 1.40 21.17 7.49
N SER A 361 2.62 20.93 7.99
CA SER A 361 3.43 21.93 8.71
C SER A 361 3.72 23.19 7.89
N HIS A 362 3.74 23.07 6.56
CA HIS A 362 3.96 24.19 5.62
C HIS A 362 2.67 24.97 5.28
N VAL A 363 1.50 24.49 5.71
CA VAL A 363 0.19 25.07 5.33
C VAL A 363 -0.23 26.22 6.26
N VAL A 364 0.41 26.37 7.42
CA VAL A 364 0.04 27.38 8.43
C VAL A 364 1.21 28.33 8.69
N PRO A 365 1.46 29.29 7.78
CA PRO A 365 2.40 30.38 8.03
C PRO A 365 1.85 31.25 9.19
N GLY A 366 2.73 31.86 9.98
CA GLY A 366 2.34 32.80 11.04
C GLY A 366 1.93 32.16 12.37
N LEU A 367 2.09 30.83 12.53
CA LEU A 367 1.81 30.16 13.84
C LEU A 367 2.73 30.65 14.97
N GLN A 368 3.98 30.97 14.66
CA GLN A 368 4.94 31.49 15.65
C GLN A 368 4.52 32.88 16.12
N GLU A 369 4.14 33.74 15.19
CA GLU A 369 3.67 35.09 15.48
C GLU A 369 2.35 35.08 16.24
N GLN A 370 1.42 34.20 15.86
CA GLN A 370 0.15 34.02 16.57
C GLN A 370 0.37 33.48 18.00
N ALA A 371 1.30 32.54 18.18
CA ALA A 371 1.63 31.98 19.47
C ALA A 371 2.27 33.07 20.37
N ALA A 372 3.18 33.86 19.85
CA ALA A 372 3.79 34.99 20.58
C ALA A 372 2.74 36.02 20.97
N ALA A 373 1.91 36.50 20.03
CA ALA A 373 0.83 37.44 20.31
C ALA A 373 -0.25 36.85 21.25
N GLY A 374 -0.45 35.53 21.23
CA GLY A 374 -1.33 34.82 22.17
C GLY A 374 -0.77 34.85 23.59
N LEU A 375 0.53 34.65 23.72
CA LEU A 375 1.21 34.72 25.03
C LEU A 375 1.16 36.13 25.60
N ASP A 376 1.42 37.16 24.78
CA ASP A 376 1.32 38.56 25.17
C ASP A 376 -0.09 38.91 25.68
N ARG A 377 -1.14 38.37 25.03
CA ARG A 377 -2.53 38.57 25.50
C ARG A 377 -2.84 37.86 26.82
N LEU A 378 -2.20 36.72 27.11
CA LEU A 378 -2.40 35.97 28.34
C LEU A 378 -1.60 36.54 29.52
N VAL A 379 -0.40 37.03 29.25
CA VAL A 379 0.54 37.52 30.26
C VAL A 379 0.55 39.05 30.31
N GLY A 380 0.06 39.72 29.27
CA GLY A 380 0.06 41.17 29.15
C GLY A 380 -0.67 41.84 30.31
N ARG A 381 0.03 42.73 31.00
CA ARG A 381 -0.50 43.59 32.07
C ARG A 381 -1.73 44.29 31.53
N ALA A 382 -2.83 44.20 32.28
CA ALA A 382 -3.89 45.17 32.16
C ALA A 382 -3.25 46.54 32.22
N SER A 383 -3.18 47.21 31.07
CA SER A 383 -2.78 48.62 31.00
C SER A 383 -3.88 49.39 31.75
N GLY A 384 -3.56 49.83 32.98
CA GLY A 384 -4.44 50.71 33.73
C GLY A 384 -4.57 52.07 33.07
#